data_05a3b19550f1bac7f9277862de00cfb8
#
_entry.id   05a3b19550f1bac7f9277862de00cfb8
#
_cell.length_a   1.000
_cell.length_b   1.000
_cell.length_c   1.000
_cell.angle_alpha   90.00
_cell.angle_beta   90.00
_cell.angle_gamma   90.00
#
_symmetry.space_group_name_H-M   'P 1'
#
loop_
_entity.id
_entity.type
_entity.pdbx_description
1 polymer ?
#
loop_
_entity_poly.entity_id
_entity_poly.type
_entity_poly.pdbx_seq_one_letter_code
_entity_poly.pdbx_strand_id
1 'polypeptide(L)'
;MAAKFPLPNGSVLEIATALGAAVAFTALTNAAPPVASAVGHTVKNGDVLLLSSGWALINDRAVRAANVVADKFSLGGLNTTNTDKFTAGAGVGSVLSVSNWAQISKVTAFTSTGGEQQYLTVGYLEDDDDRQFPTNRNPITVSITVEDQPSAAYVEAVEAYGDSKQLTVVRLKLPGGDQILYPGYVSITTTPTMERNSLMTRTISIALSGRPIRYLAAA
;
A
#
# COMPACT_ATOMS: atom_id res chain seq x y z
N MET A 1 21.56 6.87 24.45
CA MET A 1 21.45 6.66 22.99
C MET A 1 21.30 8.02 22.33
N ALA A 2 22.15 8.34 21.36
CA ALA A 2 21.98 9.59 20.59
C ALA A 2 20.67 9.54 19.82
N ALA A 3 19.88 10.61 19.87
CA ALA A 3 18.65 10.72 19.11
C ALA A 3 18.99 10.63 17.60
N LYS A 4 18.55 9.56 16.94
CA LYS A 4 18.77 9.36 15.52
C LYS A 4 17.72 10.18 14.78
N PHE A 5 18.14 11.28 14.18
CA PHE A 5 17.23 12.09 13.35
C PHE A 5 16.78 11.26 12.13
N PRO A 6 15.48 11.17 11.87
CA PRO A 6 14.95 10.41 10.75
C PRO A 6 15.15 11.20 9.44
N LEU A 7 16.32 11.06 8.82
CA LEU A 7 16.59 11.62 7.51
C LEU A 7 16.14 10.64 6.42
N PRO A 8 15.49 11.11 5.33
CA PRO A 8 15.03 10.27 4.25
C PRO A 8 16.16 9.81 3.32
N ASN A 9 17.36 10.33 3.47
CA ASN A 9 18.51 10.04 2.62
C ASN A 9 18.87 8.55 2.70
N GLY A 10 18.99 7.89 1.55
CA GLY A 10 19.19 6.45 1.46
C GLY A 10 17.90 5.62 1.48
N SER A 11 16.73 6.25 1.44
CA SER A 11 15.47 5.55 1.19
C SER A 11 15.42 5.02 -0.24
N VAL A 12 14.82 3.85 -0.41
CA VAL A 12 14.67 3.19 -1.71
C VAL A 12 13.18 3.00 -2.00
N LEU A 13 12.73 3.50 -3.15
CA LEU A 13 11.39 3.29 -3.68
C LEU A 13 11.44 2.19 -4.74
N GLU A 14 10.50 1.27 -4.69
CA GLU A 14 10.37 0.17 -5.64
C GLU A 14 8.91 -0.02 -6.04
N ILE A 15 8.69 -0.32 -7.32
CA ILE A 15 7.37 -0.71 -7.85
C ILE A 15 7.38 -2.20 -8.19
N ALA A 16 6.27 -2.88 -7.92
CA ALA A 16 6.07 -4.25 -8.38
C ALA A 16 6.01 -4.27 -9.92
N THR A 17 6.82 -5.11 -10.57
CA THR A 17 6.82 -5.27 -12.03
C THR A 17 6.08 -6.52 -12.47
N ALA A 18 5.92 -7.49 -11.58
CA ALA A 18 5.17 -8.70 -11.83
C ALA A 18 4.48 -9.20 -10.55
N LEU A 19 3.26 -9.64 -10.72
CA LEU A 19 2.48 -10.34 -9.71
C LEU A 19 2.47 -11.84 -10.03
N GLY A 20 2.64 -12.68 -9.02
CA GLY A 20 2.55 -14.13 -9.14
C GLY A 20 1.13 -14.62 -9.38
N ALA A 21 0.97 -15.93 -9.52
CA ALA A 21 -0.35 -16.55 -9.63
C ALA A 21 -1.17 -16.30 -8.35
N ALA A 22 -2.49 -16.21 -8.52
CA ALA A 22 -3.41 -16.06 -7.39
C ALA A 22 -3.41 -17.32 -6.53
N VAL A 23 -3.17 -17.16 -5.24
CA VAL A 23 -3.29 -18.21 -4.24
C VAL A 23 -4.60 -17.99 -3.49
N ALA A 24 -5.57 -18.86 -3.72
CA ALA A 24 -6.85 -18.81 -3.03
C ALA A 24 -6.72 -19.31 -1.60
N PHE A 25 -7.41 -18.67 -0.66
CA PHE A 25 -7.58 -19.15 0.70
C PHE A 25 -9.05 -19.35 1.02
N THR A 26 -9.35 -20.44 1.72
CA THR A 26 -10.71 -20.91 2.01
C THR A 26 -11.26 -20.36 3.33
N ALA A 27 -10.38 -19.85 4.19
CA ALA A 27 -10.77 -19.25 5.45
C ALA A 27 -9.78 -18.17 5.88
N LEU A 28 -10.30 -17.14 6.56
CA LEU A 28 -9.52 -16.10 7.22
C LEU A 28 -10.05 -15.93 8.64
N THR A 29 -9.16 -15.95 9.62
CA THR A 29 -9.54 -15.85 11.03
C THR A 29 -9.79 -14.42 11.48
N ASN A 30 -10.69 -14.24 12.47
CA ASN A 30 -10.86 -12.97 13.18
C ASN A 30 -9.79 -12.82 14.27
N ALA A 31 -8.59 -12.36 13.87
CA ALA A 31 -7.42 -12.26 14.74
C ALA A 31 -6.55 -11.03 14.39
N ALA A 32 -5.51 -10.80 15.18
CA ALA A 32 -4.50 -9.77 14.93
C ALA A 32 -3.09 -10.35 15.12
N PRO A 33 -2.39 -10.73 14.04
CA PRO A 33 -2.80 -10.71 12.63
C PRO A 33 -3.75 -11.88 12.28
N PRO A 34 -4.61 -11.71 11.24
CA PRO A 34 -5.46 -12.80 10.75
C PRO A 34 -4.63 -13.86 10.04
N VAL A 35 -5.09 -15.12 10.15
CA VAL A 35 -4.46 -16.29 9.53
C VAL A 35 -5.32 -16.78 8.38
N ALA A 36 -4.72 -16.84 7.20
CA ALA A 36 -5.33 -17.41 6.00
C ALA A 36 -5.03 -18.91 5.91
N SER A 37 -6.03 -19.71 5.54
CA SER A 37 -5.89 -21.14 5.27
C SER A 37 -5.89 -21.40 3.77
N ALA A 38 -4.77 -21.87 3.23
CA ALA A 38 -4.57 -22.11 1.79
C ALA A 38 -3.69 -23.35 1.61
N VAL A 39 -4.30 -24.45 1.23
CA VAL A 39 -3.60 -25.74 1.07
C VAL A 39 -2.64 -25.68 -0.13
N GLY A 40 -1.41 -26.12 0.08
CA GLY A 40 -0.40 -26.23 -0.98
C GLY A 40 0.08 -24.89 -1.55
N HIS A 41 -0.02 -23.80 -0.80
CA HIS A 41 0.39 -22.48 -1.26
C HIS A 41 1.91 -22.37 -1.43
N THR A 42 2.35 -21.41 -2.27
CA THR A 42 3.77 -21.12 -2.54
C THR A 42 4.28 -19.85 -1.83
N VAL A 43 3.45 -19.24 -0.98
CA VAL A 43 3.79 -18.03 -0.22
C VAL A 43 4.94 -18.30 0.74
N LYS A 44 5.89 -17.37 0.80
CA LYS A 44 7.05 -17.43 1.70
C LYS A 44 6.97 -16.35 2.77
N ASN A 45 7.65 -16.58 3.87
CA ASN A 45 7.72 -15.60 4.95
C ASN A 45 8.40 -14.31 4.48
N GLY A 46 7.76 -13.17 4.69
CA GLY A 46 8.23 -11.87 4.22
C GLY A 46 7.74 -11.45 2.84
N ASP A 47 7.07 -12.30 2.08
CA ASP A 47 6.48 -11.95 0.79
C ASP A 47 5.49 -10.79 0.95
N VAL A 48 5.51 -9.88 -0.03
CA VAL A 48 4.50 -8.84 -0.16
C VAL A 48 3.34 -9.39 -0.98
N LEU A 49 2.17 -9.34 -0.40
CA LEU A 49 0.94 -9.91 -0.94
C LEU A 49 -0.07 -8.79 -1.22
N LEU A 50 -0.66 -8.80 -2.39
CA LEU A 50 -1.84 -8.01 -2.71
C LEU A 50 -3.07 -8.86 -2.39
N LEU A 51 -3.89 -8.39 -1.47
CA LEU A 51 -5.02 -9.14 -0.91
C LEU A 51 -6.31 -8.80 -1.64
N SER A 52 -7.04 -9.83 -2.06
CA SER A 52 -8.45 -9.76 -2.45
C SER A 52 -9.26 -10.58 -1.45
N SER A 53 -10.26 -9.96 -0.81
CA SER A 53 -11.04 -10.59 0.25
C SER A 53 -12.50 -10.18 0.18
N GLY A 54 -13.40 -11.07 0.60
CA GLY A 54 -14.82 -10.76 0.79
C GLY A 54 -15.08 -9.70 1.87
N TRP A 55 -14.12 -9.44 2.75
CA TRP A 55 -14.19 -8.32 3.70
C TRP A 55 -13.72 -7.02 3.05
N ALA A 56 -14.65 -6.14 2.68
CA ALA A 56 -14.38 -4.88 1.96
C ALA A 56 -13.31 -3.99 2.63
N LEU A 57 -13.21 -3.99 3.97
CA LEU A 57 -12.27 -3.14 4.71
C LEU A 57 -10.79 -3.54 4.54
N ILE A 58 -10.52 -4.76 4.10
CA ILE A 58 -9.16 -5.27 3.87
C ILE A 58 -8.93 -5.67 2.41
N ASN A 59 -9.96 -5.56 1.56
CA ASN A 59 -9.81 -5.80 0.14
C ASN A 59 -8.83 -4.79 -0.49
N ASP A 60 -8.11 -5.19 -1.52
CA ASP A 60 -7.15 -4.37 -2.27
C ASP A 60 -6.01 -3.78 -1.40
N ARG A 61 -5.67 -4.44 -0.30
CA ARG A 61 -4.55 -4.03 0.56
C ARG A 61 -3.28 -4.82 0.26
N ALA A 62 -2.15 -4.13 0.39
CA ALA A 62 -0.85 -4.77 0.36
C ALA A 62 -0.42 -5.14 1.79
N VAL A 63 -0.09 -6.41 2.01
CA VAL A 63 0.29 -6.96 3.31
C VAL A 63 1.55 -7.78 3.19
N ARG A 64 2.22 -8.05 4.31
CA ARG A 64 3.38 -8.94 4.35
C ARG A 64 2.99 -10.27 4.97
N ALA A 65 3.36 -11.37 4.31
CA ALA A 65 3.20 -12.72 4.85
C ALA A 65 4.11 -12.92 6.08
N ALA A 66 3.56 -13.52 7.11
CA ALA A 66 4.29 -13.88 8.32
C ALA A 66 3.83 -15.24 8.84
N ASN A 67 4.64 -15.90 9.68
CA ASN A 67 4.31 -17.20 10.30
C ASN A 67 3.81 -18.21 9.26
N VAL A 68 4.53 -18.32 8.15
CA VAL A 68 4.16 -19.21 7.04
C VAL A 68 4.47 -20.66 7.40
N VAL A 69 3.47 -21.52 7.27
CA VAL A 69 3.55 -22.99 7.45
C VAL A 69 2.86 -23.66 6.25
N ALA A 70 2.89 -24.98 6.15
CA ALA A 70 2.48 -25.73 4.95
C ALA A 70 1.14 -25.30 4.32
N ASP A 71 0.11 -25.04 5.14
CA ASP A 71 -1.25 -24.74 4.66
C ASP A 71 -1.83 -23.44 5.22
N LYS A 72 -0.99 -22.62 5.86
CA LYS A 72 -1.43 -21.39 6.52
C LYS A 72 -0.35 -20.32 6.48
N PHE A 73 -0.79 -19.06 6.42
CA PHE A 73 0.07 -17.90 6.60
C PHE A 73 -0.70 -16.75 7.26
N SER A 74 0.01 -15.92 8.02
CA SER A 74 -0.57 -14.74 8.66
C SER A 74 -0.44 -13.52 7.74
N LEU A 75 -1.47 -12.67 7.71
CA LEU A 75 -1.46 -11.39 6.99
C LEU A 75 -1.01 -10.29 7.96
N GLY A 76 0.29 -10.00 7.97
CA GLY A 76 0.88 -9.03 8.88
C GLY A 76 0.29 -7.62 8.74
N GLY A 77 0.18 -6.90 9.86
CA GLY A 77 -0.29 -5.52 9.88
C GLY A 77 -1.81 -5.33 9.79
N LEU A 78 -2.58 -6.42 9.72
CA LEU A 78 -4.04 -6.37 9.77
C LEU A 78 -4.56 -6.77 11.16
N ASN A 79 -5.74 -6.23 11.49
CA ASN A 79 -6.51 -6.61 12.67
C ASN A 79 -7.97 -6.81 12.26
N THR A 80 -8.47 -8.03 12.41
CA THR A 80 -9.83 -8.45 12.05
C THR A 80 -10.61 -8.98 13.26
N THR A 81 -10.21 -8.64 14.48
CA THR A 81 -10.85 -9.14 15.71
C THR A 81 -12.27 -8.62 15.92
N ASN A 82 -12.62 -7.49 15.31
CA ASN A 82 -13.97 -6.93 15.41
C ASN A 82 -14.94 -7.66 14.47
N THR A 83 -15.77 -8.54 15.02
CA THR A 83 -16.71 -9.38 14.25
C THR A 83 -17.89 -8.61 13.66
N ASP A 84 -18.21 -7.41 14.16
CA ASP A 84 -19.26 -6.56 13.59
C ASP A 84 -18.83 -6.02 12.21
N LYS A 85 -17.54 -5.80 12.02
CA LYS A 85 -16.93 -5.34 10.76
C LYS A 85 -16.43 -6.48 9.89
N PHE A 86 -16.06 -7.59 10.50
CA PHE A 86 -15.47 -8.75 9.84
C PHE A 86 -16.31 -9.99 10.17
N THR A 87 -17.41 -10.16 9.47
CA THR A 87 -18.34 -11.29 9.69
C THR A 87 -17.57 -12.61 9.51
N ALA A 88 -17.67 -13.50 10.52
CA ALA A 88 -16.99 -14.79 10.49
C ALA A 88 -17.39 -15.60 9.25
N GLY A 89 -16.39 -16.20 8.59
CA GLY A 89 -16.57 -16.99 7.38
C GLY A 89 -16.69 -16.20 6.07
N ALA A 90 -16.94 -14.88 6.10
CA ALA A 90 -17.08 -14.06 4.89
C ALA A 90 -15.74 -13.54 4.34
N GLY A 91 -14.62 -13.78 5.02
CA GLY A 91 -13.30 -13.27 4.66
C GLY A 91 -12.53 -14.09 3.63
N VAL A 92 -13.16 -15.03 2.93
CA VAL A 92 -12.52 -15.83 1.87
C VAL A 92 -12.04 -14.96 0.72
N GLY A 93 -11.02 -15.43 -0.01
CA GLY A 93 -10.47 -14.65 -1.11
C GLY A 93 -9.19 -15.24 -1.69
N SER A 94 -8.32 -14.37 -2.18
CA SER A 94 -7.02 -14.76 -2.75
C SER A 94 -5.94 -13.71 -2.45
N VAL A 95 -4.70 -14.12 -2.60
CA VAL A 95 -3.54 -13.22 -2.57
C VAL A 95 -2.71 -13.39 -3.83
N LEU A 96 -2.15 -12.29 -4.31
CA LEU A 96 -1.14 -12.24 -5.35
C LEU A 96 0.19 -11.86 -4.72
N SER A 97 1.22 -12.71 -4.81
CA SER A 97 2.55 -12.36 -4.34
C SER A 97 3.26 -11.47 -5.35
N VAL A 98 3.96 -10.46 -4.88
CA VAL A 98 4.85 -9.67 -5.75
C VAL A 98 6.09 -10.48 -6.03
N SER A 99 6.31 -10.86 -7.29
CA SER A 99 7.44 -11.69 -7.71
C SER A 99 8.68 -10.89 -8.08
N ASN A 100 8.51 -9.71 -8.66
CA ASN A 100 9.63 -8.87 -9.09
C ASN A 100 9.39 -7.40 -8.74
N TRP A 101 10.50 -6.68 -8.52
CA TRP A 101 10.52 -5.27 -8.18
C TRP A 101 11.47 -4.50 -9.10
N ALA A 102 11.08 -3.30 -9.54
CA ALA A 102 11.97 -2.33 -10.14
C ALA A 102 12.16 -1.14 -9.20
N GLN A 103 13.39 -0.70 -9.03
CA GLN A 103 13.68 0.49 -8.26
C GLN A 103 13.28 1.74 -9.03
N ILE A 104 12.51 2.62 -8.39
CA ILE A 104 12.27 3.99 -8.86
C ILE A 104 13.49 4.80 -8.48
N SER A 105 14.32 5.11 -9.45
CA SER A 105 15.59 5.82 -9.25
C SER A 105 15.45 7.32 -9.43
N LYS A 106 16.44 8.07 -8.93
CA LYS A 106 16.54 9.53 -9.08
C LYS A 106 15.28 10.29 -8.65
N VAL A 107 14.73 9.88 -7.52
CA VAL A 107 13.59 10.54 -6.88
C VAL A 107 14.05 11.86 -6.27
N THR A 108 13.41 12.95 -6.66
CA THR A 108 13.70 14.29 -6.14
C THR A 108 12.72 14.73 -5.06
N ALA A 109 11.47 14.26 -5.13
CA ALA A 109 10.46 14.54 -4.12
C ALA A 109 9.47 13.37 -3.95
N PHE A 110 8.98 13.22 -2.73
CA PHE A 110 7.94 12.27 -2.36
C PHE A 110 6.95 12.99 -1.45
N THR A 111 5.70 13.10 -1.88
CA THR A 111 4.63 13.77 -1.13
C THR A 111 3.42 12.87 -1.03
N SER A 112 2.67 13.00 0.06
CA SER A 112 1.42 12.28 0.28
C SER A 112 0.36 13.29 0.72
N THR A 113 -0.81 13.23 0.12
CA THR A 113 -1.95 14.09 0.41
C THR A 113 -3.19 13.24 0.66
N GLY A 114 -4.15 13.76 1.43
CA GLY A 114 -5.37 13.05 1.78
C GLY A 114 -5.24 12.21 3.05
N GLY A 115 -6.25 11.38 3.32
CA GLY A 115 -6.33 10.55 4.52
C GLY A 115 -6.92 11.26 5.73
N GLU A 116 -7.27 12.56 5.61
CA GLU A 116 -7.89 13.33 6.68
C GLU A 116 -9.29 12.79 6.98
N GLN A 117 -9.64 12.80 8.26
CA GLN A 117 -10.97 12.44 8.73
C GLN A 117 -11.96 13.55 8.38
N GLN A 118 -13.06 13.18 7.75
CA GLN A 118 -14.18 14.08 7.52
C GLN A 118 -15.12 14.07 8.71
N TYR A 119 -15.76 15.22 8.99
CA TYR A 119 -16.68 15.40 10.08
C TYR A 119 -18.00 15.97 9.56
N LEU A 120 -19.11 15.48 10.11
CA LEU A 120 -20.42 16.05 9.99
C LEU A 120 -20.64 16.95 11.21
N THR A 121 -20.88 18.24 10.98
CA THR A 121 -21.27 19.17 12.04
C THR A 121 -22.80 19.18 12.13
N VAL A 122 -23.32 19.02 13.35
CA VAL A 122 -24.74 19.01 13.66
C VAL A 122 -25.00 19.96 14.82
N GLY A 123 -25.87 20.96 14.59
CA GLY A 123 -26.42 21.82 15.63
C GLY A 123 -27.83 21.34 16.02
N TYR A 124 -28.09 21.19 17.28
CA TYR A 124 -29.43 20.92 17.82
C TYR A 124 -30.05 22.22 18.33
N LEU A 125 -31.37 22.37 18.19
CA LEU A 125 -32.08 23.59 18.60
C LEU A 125 -32.04 23.83 20.13
N GLU A 126 -31.76 22.78 20.88
CA GLU A 126 -31.65 22.81 22.33
C GLU A 126 -30.22 22.99 22.87
N ASP A 127 -29.20 22.96 21.98
CA ASP A 127 -27.78 23.11 22.34
C ASP A 127 -27.25 24.46 21.82
N ASP A 128 -26.45 25.13 22.62
CA ASP A 128 -25.74 26.35 22.22
C ASP A 128 -24.46 26.04 21.44
N ASP A 129 -23.97 24.77 21.49
CA ASP A 129 -22.74 24.31 20.84
C ASP A 129 -23.03 23.30 19.77
N ASP A 130 -22.32 23.44 18.61
CA ASP A 130 -22.33 22.47 17.53
C ASP A 130 -21.49 21.23 17.88
N ARG A 131 -21.98 20.05 17.46
CA ARG A 131 -21.29 18.77 17.65
C ARG A 131 -20.72 18.25 16.34
N GLN A 132 -19.51 17.63 16.39
CA GLN A 132 -18.88 17.04 15.24
C GLN A 132 -18.81 15.52 15.35
N PHE A 133 -19.35 14.83 14.36
CA PHE A 133 -19.33 13.38 14.24
C PHE A 133 -18.37 12.95 13.13
N PRO A 134 -17.39 12.05 13.38
CA PRO A 134 -16.49 11.55 12.35
C PRO A 134 -17.27 10.68 11.36
N THR A 135 -17.05 10.89 10.05
CA THR A 135 -17.68 10.15 8.96
C THR A 135 -16.66 9.29 8.23
N ASN A 136 -16.34 9.60 6.98
CA ASN A 136 -15.38 8.91 6.14
C ASN A 136 -14.01 9.63 6.16
N ARG A 137 -13.04 9.05 5.46
CA ARG A 137 -11.72 9.68 5.22
C ARG A 137 -11.55 10.00 3.76
N ASN A 138 -10.80 11.05 3.49
CA ASN A 138 -10.41 11.38 2.13
C ASN A 138 -9.52 10.28 1.54
N PRO A 139 -9.61 10.04 0.21
CA PRO A 139 -8.65 9.20 -0.49
C PRO A 139 -7.23 9.72 -0.31
N ILE A 140 -6.28 8.80 -0.28
CA ILE A 140 -4.86 9.15 -0.18
C ILE A 140 -4.24 9.07 -1.58
N THR A 141 -3.51 10.11 -1.96
CA THR A 141 -2.72 10.15 -3.17
C THR A 141 -1.26 10.38 -2.81
N VAL A 142 -0.37 9.60 -3.42
CA VAL A 142 1.07 9.77 -3.31
C VAL A 142 1.60 10.29 -4.64
N SER A 143 2.42 11.32 -4.60
CA SER A 143 3.08 11.92 -5.75
C SER A 143 4.60 11.79 -5.59
N ILE A 144 5.24 11.23 -6.62
CA ILE A 144 6.69 10.98 -6.66
C ILE A 144 7.26 11.73 -7.85
N THR A 145 8.11 12.71 -7.61
CA THR A 145 8.83 13.43 -8.68
C THR A 145 10.15 12.73 -8.95
N VAL A 146 10.38 12.37 -10.20
CA VAL A 146 11.59 11.68 -10.66
C VAL A 146 12.23 12.45 -11.80
N GLU A 147 13.56 12.34 -11.97
CA GLU A 147 14.24 12.78 -13.17
C GLU A 147 13.73 12.02 -14.39
N ASP A 148 13.60 12.69 -15.54
CA ASP A 148 13.13 12.05 -16.78
C ASP A 148 14.11 11.00 -17.27
N GLN A 149 13.70 9.72 -17.18
CA GLN A 149 14.48 8.54 -17.59
C GLN A 149 13.59 7.59 -18.39
N PRO A 150 13.30 7.89 -19.66
CA PRO A 150 12.30 7.14 -20.44
C PRO A 150 12.62 5.66 -20.63
N SER A 151 13.89 5.25 -20.55
CA SER A 151 14.32 3.85 -20.71
C SER A 151 14.48 3.08 -19.39
N ALA A 152 14.07 3.65 -18.26
CA ALA A 152 14.19 2.97 -16.98
C ALA A 152 13.08 1.91 -16.80
N ALA A 153 13.45 0.74 -16.27
CA ALA A 153 12.54 -0.40 -16.10
C ALA A 153 11.28 -0.07 -15.27
N TYR A 154 11.37 0.88 -14.34
CA TYR A 154 10.20 1.30 -13.57
C TYR A 154 9.19 2.10 -14.41
N VAL A 155 9.66 2.82 -15.45
CA VAL A 155 8.76 3.62 -16.34
C VAL A 155 7.89 2.66 -17.14
N GLU A 156 8.48 1.64 -17.75
CA GLU A 156 7.74 0.60 -18.47
C GLU A 156 6.69 -0.06 -17.57
N ALA A 157 7.05 -0.40 -16.33
CA ALA A 157 6.12 -0.99 -15.37
C ALA A 157 4.97 -0.03 -15.01
N VAL A 158 5.27 1.26 -14.75
CA VAL A 158 4.23 2.25 -14.40
C VAL A 158 3.28 2.48 -15.59
N GLU A 159 3.80 2.58 -16.81
CA GLU A 159 2.99 2.75 -18.03
C GLU A 159 2.11 1.51 -18.26
N ALA A 160 2.65 0.29 -18.15
CA ALA A 160 1.88 -0.94 -18.31
C ALA A 160 0.75 -1.08 -17.29
N TYR A 161 0.99 -0.76 -16.02
CA TYR A 161 -0.06 -0.78 -14.99
C TYR A 161 -1.05 0.38 -15.16
N GLY A 162 -0.61 1.56 -15.62
CA GLY A 162 -1.47 2.70 -15.93
C GLY A 162 -2.44 2.39 -17.07
N ASP A 163 -1.95 1.81 -18.17
CA ASP A 163 -2.75 1.47 -19.34
C ASP A 163 -3.73 0.32 -19.06
N SER A 164 -3.27 -0.70 -18.34
CA SER A 164 -4.12 -1.85 -17.96
C SER A 164 -5.08 -1.52 -16.81
N LYS A 165 -4.91 -0.38 -16.12
CA LYS A 165 -5.68 0.01 -14.93
C LYS A 165 -5.70 -1.08 -13.85
N GLN A 166 -4.58 -1.79 -13.71
CA GLN A 166 -4.43 -2.83 -12.72
C GLN A 166 -3.85 -2.27 -11.42
N LEU A 167 -4.30 -2.86 -10.32
CA LEU A 167 -3.78 -2.55 -9.00
C LEU A 167 -2.35 -3.07 -8.87
N THR A 168 -1.45 -2.24 -8.36
CA THR A 168 -0.07 -2.61 -8.09
C THR A 168 0.36 -2.19 -6.69
N VAL A 169 1.58 -2.50 -6.32
CA VAL A 169 2.15 -2.16 -5.01
C VAL A 169 3.45 -1.38 -5.23
N VAL A 170 3.54 -0.23 -4.57
CA VAL A 170 4.80 0.50 -4.41
C VAL A 170 5.30 0.29 -2.99
N ARG A 171 6.59 0.05 -2.84
CA ARG A 171 7.26 -0.17 -1.57
C ARG A 171 8.31 0.91 -1.32
N LEU A 172 8.23 1.55 -0.15
CA LEU A 172 9.25 2.45 0.36
C LEU A 172 10.04 1.73 1.44
N LYS A 173 11.34 1.58 1.23
CA LYS A 173 12.30 1.10 2.22
C LYS A 173 13.03 2.28 2.83
N LEU A 174 12.98 2.42 4.12
CA LEU A 174 13.67 3.48 4.86
C LEU A 174 15.06 3.04 5.32
N PRO A 175 16.01 3.94 5.52
CA PRO A 175 17.38 3.61 5.93
C PRO A 175 17.48 2.83 7.25
N GLY A 176 16.44 2.93 8.10
CA GLY A 176 16.32 2.17 9.34
C GLY A 176 15.86 0.73 9.17
N GLY A 177 15.57 0.27 7.93
CA GLY A 177 15.04 -1.05 7.63
C GLY A 177 13.52 -1.15 7.64
N ASP A 178 12.82 -0.10 8.05
CA ASP A 178 11.35 -0.05 7.97
C ASP A 178 10.90 -0.10 6.51
N GLN A 179 9.73 -0.69 6.29
CA GLN A 179 9.11 -0.78 4.97
C GLN A 179 7.67 -0.27 5.03
N ILE A 180 7.27 0.53 4.04
CA ILE A 180 5.90 0.98 3.89
C ILE A 180 5.38 0.49 2.54
N LEU A 181 4.19 -0.12 2.56
CA LEU A 181 3.53 -0.64 1.36
C LEU A 181 2.38 0.27 0.97
N TYR A 182 2.35 0.65 -0.30
CA TYR A 182 1.35 1.51 -0.91
C TYR A 182 0.64 0.73 -2.02
N PRO A 183 -0.52 0.10 -1.74
CA PRO A 183 -1.36 -0.50 -2.78
C PRO A 183 -2.14 0.58 -3.51
N GLY A 184 -2.12 0.60 -4.85
CA GLY A 184 -2.84 1.63 -5.58
C GLY A 184 -2.73 1.50 -7.09
N TYR A 185 -3.44 2.39 -7.76
CA TYR A 185 -3.37 2.60 -9.20
C TYR A 185 -2.31 3.65 -9.49
N VAL A 186 -1.43 3.35 -10.43
CA VAL A 186 -0.30 4.21 -10.77
C VAL A 186 -0.51 4.88 -12.12
N SER A 187 0.03 6.07 -12.27
CA SER A 187 0.12 6.78 -13.53
C SER A 187 1.38 7.63 -13.56
N ILE A 188 1.90 7.93 -14.74
CA ILE A 188 3.05 8.81 -14.93
C ILE A 188 2.70 9.89 -15.96
N THR A 189 3.21 11.11 -15.77
CA THR A 189 3.05 12.19 -16.75
C THR A 189 3.76 11.83 -18.06
N THR A 190 3.08 11.99 -19.18
CA THR A 190 3.63 11.68 -20.51
C THR A 190 4.72 12.66 -20.94
N THR A 191 4.57 13.93 -20.57
CA THR A 191 5.53 14.99 -20.88
C THR A 191 6.31 15.42 -19.66
N PRO A 192 7.64 15.56 -19.75
CA PRO A 192 8.43 16.09 -18.66
C PRO A 192 8.19 17.60 -18.48
N THR A 193 8.40 18.09 -17.28
CA THR A 193 8.53 19.52 -16.99
C THR A 193 9.91 19.99 -17.41
N MET A 194 9.96 21.13 -18.10
CA MET A 194 11.21 21.71 -18.61
C MET A 194 11.32 23.18 -18.18
N GLU A 195 12.34 23.48 -17.42
CA GLU A 195 12.74 24.84 -17.07
C GLU A 195 14.21 25.04 -17.34
N ARG A 196 14.58 26.26 -17.73
CA ARG A 196 15.99 26.59 -17.97
C ARG A 196 16.79 26.43 -16.68
N ASN A 197 17.94 25.75 -16.73
CA ASN A 197 18.83 25.43 -15.60
C ASN A 197 18.21 24.53 -14.51
N SER A 198 17.14 23.82 -14.83
CA SER A 198 16.51 22.82 -13.94
C SER A 198 16.53 21.44 -14.59
N LEU A 199 16.48 20.39 -13.75
CA LEU A 199 16.35 19.02 -14.23
C LEU A 199 14.98 18.82 -14.88
N MET A 200 14.97 18.10 -15.99
CA MET A 200 13.71 17.59 -16.56
C MET A 200 13.13 16.53 -15.62
N THR A 201 11.88 16.70 -15.20
CA THR A 201 11.23 15.78 -14.25
C THR A 201 9.88 15.30 -14.75
N ARG A 202 9.52 14.08 -14.34
CA ARG A 202 8.19 13.49 -14.51
C ARG A 202 7.58 13.20 -13.14
N THR A 203 6.28 13.16 -13.08
CA THR A 203 5.56 12.86 -11.84
C THR A 203 4.83 11.52 -11.96
N ILE A 204 5.10 10.62 -11.03
CA ILE A 204 4.35 9.39 -10.83
C ILE A 204 3.32 9.67 -9.75
N SER A 205 2.04 9.44 -10.06
CA SER A 205 0.94 9.56 -9.13
C SER A 205 0.41 8.18 -8.76
N ILE A 206 0.13 7.96 -7.48
CA ILE A 206 -0.43 6.71 -6.96
C ILE A 206 -1.73 7.06 -6.23
N ALA A 207 -2.87 6.65 -6.79
CA ALA A 207 -4.15 6.70 -6.10
C ALA A 207 -4.29 5.43 -5.24
N LEU A 208 -4.21 5.56 -3.92
CA LEU A 208 -4.23 4.41 -3.04
C LEU A 208 -5.63 3.78 -2.97
N SER A 209 -5.68 2.45 -3.14
CA SER A 209 -6.89 1.64 -2.94
C SER A 209 -7.13 1.32 -1.47
N GLY A 210 -6.08 1.32 -0.65
CA GLY A 210 -6.15 1.01 0.76
C GLY A 210 -5.13 1.80 1.58
N ARG A 211 -5.27 1.75 2.90
CA ARG A 211 -4.32 2.43 3.79
C ARG A 211 -2.94 1.80 3.70
N PRO A 212 -1.87 2.61 3.61
CA PRO A 212 -0.52 2.09 3.66
C PRO A 212 -0.25 1.41 5.01
N ILE A 213 0.56 0.36 4.99
CA ILE A 213 0.99 -0.36 6.19
C ILE A 213 2.49 -0.19 6.33
N ARG A 214 2.93 0.26 7.51
CA ARG A 214 4.34 0.35 7.88
C ARG A 214 4.75 -0.87 8.68
N TYR A 215 5.79 -1.53 8.25
CA TYR A 215 6.45 -2.63 8.93
C TYR A 215 7.77 -2.12 9.50
N LEU A 216 7.92 -2.23 10.80
CA LEU A 216 9.16 -1.87 11.47
C LEU A 216 10.24 -2.91 11.13
N ALA A 217 11.49 -2.47 11.09
CA ALA A 217 12.63 -3.38 11.03
C ALA A 217 12.60 -4.34 12.22
N ALA A 218 12.95 -5.58 12.00
CA ALA A 218 13.20 -6.49 13.11
C ALA A 218 14.38 -5.95 13.94
N ALA A 219 14.18 -5.85 15.25
CA ALA A 219 15.21 -5.41 16.17
C ALA A 219 16.32 -6.47 16.28
#